data_3dafd705e3e6446ec759e7a13793d55c
#
_entry.id   3dafd705e3e6446ec759e7a13793d55c
#
_cell.length_a   1.000
_cell.length_b   1.000
_cell.length_c   1.000
_cell.angle_alpha   90.00
_cell.angle_beta   90.00
_cell.angle_gamma   90.00
#
_symmetry.space_group_name_H-M   'P 1'
#
loop_
_entity.id
_entity.type
_entity.pdbx_description
1 polymer ?
#
loop_
_entity_poly.entity_id
_entity_poly.type
_entity_poly.pdbx_seq_one_letter_code
_entity_poly.pdbx_strand_id
1 'polypeptide(L)'
;MNKYLITVLLGFALSSEVFAQKQKKSNVLFIFADDMTFESLYLLNNSDVKTPNLDRLRERGVTFTHAFNQGAWSPAVCLCSRAMMNTGKYLWKAATFCNSAQGKSPVEMPKCPVEKKTPEGYWSEYMKAEGYDTYFTGKWHVEKDAHKVFDVVGTVRGGMPDQVSARYNRKFIKGQPDTWDPTDKSNGGYWKGGKHWSEVVRDETLGFIDIAKKKKDPFFMYIAFNAVHDPRQAPKEYEDMYKAEDLSIPKSFLPENPYCEQAGTGHTLRDERLAPYPRTKYAVQVNRKEYYALLTHMDHQIGIILDSLKTIGEEDNTYILFTGDHGLALGDHGFIGKQNSYDRSIRVPLFVVGPGIKAGKTVDDKVYLQDIMATALDIAGSDKVKDMDFKSLLPVCEGKKNIASQDAIYGAYLGYQRMIRTDKYKMIIYPVGDVVLLYNIKNDPEEMNDLAGNMKYKKIMDKLFSKFKELQKEVGDPLDVTKYYNNFFSSVN
;
A
#
# COMPACT_ATOMS: atom_id res chain seq x y z
N MET A 1 -27.70 -4.52 -90.16
CA MET A 1 -27.65 -5.75 -89.39
C MET A 1 -26.58 -5.55 -88.28
N ASN A 2 -26.98 -5.10 -87.08
CA ASN A 2 -26.14 -4.82 -85.99
C ASN A 2 -26.11 -6.00 -85.00
N LYS A 3 -24.94 -6.57 -84.77
CA LYS A 3 -24.71 -7.57 -83.71
C LYS A 3 -24.23 -6.87 -82.46
N TYR A 4 -25.05 -6.87 -81.43
CA TYR A 4 -24.61 -6.45 -80.05
C TYR A 4 -23.90 -7.60 -79.35
N LEU A 5 -22.65 -7.36 -78.96
CA LEU A 5 -21.87 -8.24 -78.11
C LEU A 5 -22.17 -7.85 -76.69
N ILE A 6 -22.78 -8.74 -75.88
CA ILE A 6 -22.99 -8.56 -74.45
C ILE A 6 -21.80 -9.19 -73.74
N THR A 7 -20.92 -8.36 -73.15
CA THR A 7 -19.83 -8.82 -72.27
C THR A 7 -20.36 -8.88 -70.83
N VAL A 8 -20.50 -10.07 -70.28
CA VAL A 8 -20.85 -10.30 -68.89
C VAL A 8 -19.56 -10.20 -68.06
N LEU A 9 -19.44 -9.16 -67.25
CA LEU A 9 -18.40 -9.03 -66.23
C LEU A 9 -18.85 -9.75 -64.99
N LEU A 10 -18.27 -10.93 -64.68
CA LEU A 10 -18.35 -11.59 -63.39
C LEU A 10 -17.42 -10.88 -62.43
N GLY A 11 -17.99 -10.05 -61.54
CA GLY A 11 -17.28 -9.50 -60.40
C GLY A 11 -17.11 -10.54 -59.29
N PHE A 12 -15.91 -11.06 -59.12
CA PHE A 12 -15.53 -11.78 -57.90
C PHE A 12 -15.42 -10.81 -56.73
N ALA A 13 -16.44 -10.76 -55.88
CA ALA A 13 -16.34 -10.10 -54.58
C ALA A 13 -15.53 -11.04 -53.66
N LEU A 14 -14.24 -10.78 -53.53
CA LEU A 14 -13.42 -11.32 -52.46
C LEU A 14 -13.83 -10.65 -51.15
N SER A 15 -14.73 -11.30 -50.41
CA SER A 15 -14.97 -10.95 -49.02
C SER A 15 -13.72 -11.32 -48.18
N SER A 16 -12.82 -10.37 -47.99
CA SER A 16 -11.79 -10.46 -46.98
C SER A 16 -12.45 -10.43 -45.60
N GLU A 17 -12.76 -11.60 -45.05
CA GLU A 17 -12.99 -11.72 -43.62
C GLU A 17 -11.67 -11.35 -42.95
N VAL A 18 -11.58 -10.11 -42.53
CA VAL A 18 -10.55 -9.65 -41.58
C VAL A 18 -10.91 -10.33 -40.26
N PHE A 19 -10.34 -11.51 -40.04
CA PHE A 19 -10.27 -12.07 -38.68
C PHE A 19 -9.51 -11.05 -37.87
N ALA A 20 -10.23 -10.24 -37.11
CA ALA A 20 -9.62 -9.41 -36.05
C ALA A 20 -8.93 -10.39 -35.11
N GLN A 21 -7.62 -10.54 -35.26
CA GLN A 21 -6.80 -11.36 -34.38
C GLN A 21 -7.01 -10.76 -33.00
N LYS A 22 -7.72 -11.49 -32.12
CA LYS A 22 -8.00 -11.03 -30.75
C LYS A 22 -6.66 -10.70 -30.11
N GLN A 23 -6.39 -9.43 -29.89
CA GLN A 23 -5.11 -8.97 -29.34
C GLN A 23 -4.83 -9.77 -28.08
N LYS A 24 -3.65 -10.38 -27.97
CA LYS A 24 -3.23 -11.16 -26.79
C LYS A 24 -3.34 -10.23 -25.57
N LYS A 25 -4.13 -10.61 -24.57
CA LYS A 25 -4.20 -9.86 -23.31
C LYS A 25 -2.84 -9.85 -22.65
N SER A 26 -2.45 -8.72 -22.08
CA SER A 26 -1.19 -8.59 -21.34
C SER A 26 -1.29 -9.27 -19.99
N ASN A 27 -0.18 -9.77 -19.51
CA ASN A 27 -0.03 -10.31 -18.17
C ASN A 27 -0.08 -9.20 -17.11
N VAL A 28 -0.41 -9.55 -15.88
CA VAL A 28 -0.39 -8.65 -14.72
C VAL A 28 0.42 -9.30 -13.60
N LEU A 29 1.51 -8.64 -13.20
CA LEU A 29 2.30 -8.97 -12.01
C LEU A 29 2.09 -7.88 -10.96
N PHE A 30 1.41 -8.22 -9.87
CA PHE A 30 1.26 -7.34 -8.72
C PHE A 30 2.25 -7.73 -7.63
N ILE A 31 3.14 -6.81 -7.27
CA ILE A 31 4.13 -6.96 -6.20
C ILE A 31 3.72 -6.07 -5.03
N PHE A 32 3.49 -6.67 -3.87
CA PHE A 32 2.94 -6.02 -2.71
C PHE A 32 3.88 -6.14 -1.50
N ALA A 33 4.41 -5.02 -1.03
CA ALA A 33 5.24 -4.94 0.16
C ALA A 33 4.39 -4.70 1.42
N ASP A 34 4.94 -5.02 2.60
CA ASP A 34 4.31 -4.83 3.90
C ASP A 34 5.08 -3.76 4.69
N ASP A 35 4.37 -2.80 5.32
CA ASP A 35 4.97 -1.70 6.10
C ASP A 35 5.92 -0.77 5.31
N MET A 36 5.72 -0.59 4.00
CA MET A 36 6.65 0.18 3.18
C MET A 36 6.24 1.64 3.02
N THR A 37 6.93 2.54 3.74
CA THR A 37 6.69 3.99 3.62
C THR A 37 7.20 4.55 2.28
N PHE A 38 6.55 5.61 1.80
CA PHE A 38 6.83 6.21 0.49
C PHE A 38 8.28 6.67 0.27
N GLU A 39 8.99 7.05 1.33
CA GLU A 39 10.41 7.46 1.26
C GLU A 39 11.39 6.28 1.32
N SER A 40 10.92 5.04 1.28
CA SER A 40 11.77 3.84 1.36
C SER A 40 12.48 3.51 0.05
N LEU A 41 12.75 4.52 -0.82
CA LEU A 41 13.42 4.34 -2.09
C LEU A 41 14.48 5.42 -2.29
N TYR A 42 15.64 5.02 -2.80
CA TYR A 42 16.75 5.94 -3.07
C TYR A 42 16.33 7.10 -3.98
N LEU A 43 15.65 6.81 -5.07
CA LEU A 43 15.20 7.84 -6.03
C LEU A 43 14.02 8.70 -5.53
N LEU A 44 13.48 8.43 -4.35
CA LEU A 44 12.51 9.30 -3.67
C LEU A 44 13.17 10.15 -2.56
N ASN A 45 14.45 10.52 -2.78
CA ASN A 45 15.28 11.37 -1.91
C ASN A 45 15.70 10.71 -0.58
N ASN A 46 15.80 9.39 -0.54
CA ASN A 46 16.35 8.68 0.63
C ASN A 46 17.74 8.10 0.31
N SER A 47 18.78 8.89 0.51
CA SER A 47 20.17 8.47 0.26
C SER A 47 20.66 7.36 1.21
N ASP A 48 19.93 7.07 2.28
CA ASP A 48 20.31 6.06 3.27
C ASP A 48 20.03 4.63 2.79
N VAL A 49 19.09 4.45 1.85
CA VAL A 49 18.62 3.12 1.41
C VAL A 49 19.20 2.71 0.06
N LYS A 50 19.32 1.41 -0.17
CA LYS A 50 19.80 0.81 -1.43
C LYS A 50 18.70 -0.05 -2.06
N THR A 51 18.06 0.45 -3.12
CA THR A 51 16.95 -0.22 -3.82
C THR A 51 17.11 -0.20 -5.34
N PRO A 52 18.25 -0.70 -5.90
CA PRO A 52 18.56 -0.52 -7.31
C PRO A 52 17.56 -1.18 -8.26
N ASN A 53 16.88 -2.26 -7.88
CA ASN A 53 15.92 -2.94 -8.74
C ASN A 53 14.56 -2.22 -8.76
N LEU A 54 14.06 -1.77 -7.62
CA LEU A 54 12.85 -0.95 -7.54
C LEU A 54 13.06 0.43 -8.19
N ASP A 55 14.25 1.02 -8.05
CA ASP A 55 14.60 2.27 -8.72
C ASP A 55 14.60 2.10 -10.24
N ARG A 56 15.23 1.04 -10.77
CA ARG A 56 15.18 0.67 -12.19
C ARG A 56 13.74 0.40 -12.68
N LEU A 57 12.92 -0.28 -11.87
CA LEU A 57 11.52 -0.52 -12.20
C LEU A 57 10.75 0.81 -12.30
N ARG A 58 10.92 1.69 -11.34
CA ARG A 58 10.30 3.02 -11.32
C ARG A 58 10.64 3.83 -12.57
N GLU A 59 11.89 3.80 -13.03
CA GLU A 59 12.34 4.53 -14.23
C GLU A 59 11.64 4.07 -15.51
N ARG A 60 11.12 2.84 -15.54
CA ARG A 60 10.45 2.24 -16.70
C ARG A 60 8.95 2.56 -16.79
N GLY A 61 8.37 3.23 -15.80
CA GLY A 61 6.93 3.47 -15.74
C GLY A 61 6.53 4.82 -15.19
N VAL A 62 5.33 4.85 -14.64
CA VAL A 62 4.74 6.00 -13.96
C VAL A 62 4.83 5.80 -12.46
N THR A 63 5.37 6.81 -11.77
CA THR A 63 5.43 6.89 -10.30
C THR A 63 4.36 7.83 -9.78
N PHE A 64 3.55 7.37 -8.84
CA PHE A 64 2.61 8.21 -8.09
C PHE A 64 3.26 8.60 -6.76
N THR A 65 3.53 9.89 -6.58
CA THR A 65 4.22 10.38 -5.38
C THR A 65 3.28 10.51 -4.19
N HIS A 66 1.97 10.55 -4.40
CA HIS A 66 0.95 10.79 -3.39
C HIS A 66 -0.13 9.70 -3.40
N ALA A 67 0.29 8.45 -3.15
CA ALA A 67 -0.59 7.32 -2.95
C ALA A 67 -0.81 7.05 -1.47
N PHE A 68 -2.09 6.92 -1.04
CA PHE A 68 -2.47 6.87 0.37
C PHE A 68 -3.31 5.66 0.72
N ASN A 69 -3.18 5.19 1.98
CA ASN A 69 -4.10 4.28 2.63
C ASN A 69 -5.19 5.06 3.39
N GLN A 70 -6.40 4.54 3.45
CA GLN A 70 -7.51 5.12 4.24
C GLN A 70 -7.43 4.82 5.75
N GLY A 71 -6.47 4.00 6.20
CA GLY A 71 -6.31 3.64 7.61
C GLY A 71 -6.94 2.30 7.98
N ALA A 72 -7.52 2.20 9.19
CA ALA A 72 -7.93 0.90 9.71
C ALA A 72 -9.10 0.93 10.69
N TRP A 73 -9.98 -0.08 10.60
CA TRP A 73 -11.00 -0.42 11.60
C TRP A 73 -10.49 -1.42 12.66
N SER A 74 -9.23 -1.83 12.58
CA SER A 74 -8.56 -2.80 13.44
C SER A 74 -7.13 -2.33 13.75
N PRO A 75 -6.52 -2.72 14.88
CA PRO A 75 -5.10 -2.45 15.13
C PRO A 75 -4.17 -3.02 14.06
N ALA A 76 -4.58 -4.08 13.37
CA ALA A 76 -3.88 -4.67 12.22
C ALA A 76 -4.18 -3.88 10.94
N VAL A 77 -3.48 -2.75 10.73
CA VAL A 77 -3.67 -1.86 9.56
C VAL A 77 -3.54 -2.61 8.25
N CYS A 78 -2.59 -3.55 8.16
CA CYS A 78 -2.37 -4.37 6.96
C CYS A 78 -3.58 -5.25 6.60
N LEU A 79 -4.33 -5.80 7.58
CA LEU A 79 -5.57 -6.53 7.33
C LEU A 79 -6.59 -5.64 6.61
N CYS A 80 -6.79 -4.42 7.12
CA CYS A 80 -7.76 -3.47 6.57
C CYS A 80 -7.37 -3.02 5.15
N SER A 81 -6.10 -2.69 4.93
CA SER A 81 -5.59 -2.31 3.62
C SER A 81 -5.74 -3.44 2.59
N ARG A 82 -5.39 -4.68 2.97
CA ARG A 82 -5.52 -5.86 2.09
C ARG A 82 -6.97 -6.23 1.82
N ALA A 83 -7.87 -6.03 2.77
CA ALA A 83 -9.31 -6.19 2.55
C ALA A 83 -9.84 -5.15 1.54
N MET A 84 -9.52 -3.87 1.70
CA MET A 84 -9.86 -2.83 0.71
C MET A 84 -9.30 -3.16 -0.68
N MET A 85 -8.02 -3.58 -0.76
CA MET A 85 -7.34 -3.94 -1.99
C MET A 85 -8.03 -5.09 -2.73
N ASN A 86 -8.50 -6.10 -2.01
CA ASN A 86 -9.08 -7.31 -2.62
C ASN A 86 -10.59 -7.21 -2.87
N THR A 87 -11.27 -6.22 -2.29
CA THR A 87 -12.72 -6.01 -2.46
C THR A 87 -13.05 -4.82 -3.35
N GLY A 88 -12.09 -3.91 -3.58
CA GLY A 88 -12.31 -2.66 -4.31
C GLY A 88 -13.24 -1.68 -3.57
N LYS A 89 -13.39 -1.84 -2.24
CA LYS A 89 -14.30 -1.04 -1.41
C LYS A 89 -13.53 -0.14 -0.44
N TYR A 90 -14.10 1.04 -0.16
CA TYR A 90 -13.61 1.94 0.88
C TYR A 90 -13.62 1.29 2.26
N LEU A 91 -12.83 1.84 3.17
CA LEU A 91 -12.50 1.29 4.49
C LEU A 91 -13.69 0.66 5.21
N TRP A 92 -14.75 1.42 5.47
CA TRP A 92 -15.87 0.96 6.29
C TRP A 92 -16.80 -0.02 5.55
N LYS A 93 -16.89 0.13 4.23
CA LYS A 93 -17.62 -0.81 3.36
C LYS A 93 -16.88 -2.15 3.28
N ALA A 94 -15.54 -2.13 3.15
CA ALA A 94 -14.71 -3.34 3.19
C ALA A 94 -14.82 -4.06 4.53
N ALA A 95 -14.84 -3.34 5.67
CA ALA A 95 -15.07 -3.92 6.98
C ALA A 95 -16.39 -4.68 7.08
N THR A 96 -17.46 -4.11 6.53
CA THR A 96 -18.79 -4.75 6.49
C THR A 96 -18.79 -5.98 5.58
N PHE A 97 -18.18 -5.86 4.39
CA PHE A 97 -18.09 -6.96 3.43
C PHE A 97 -17.34 -8.18 3.98
N CYS A 98 -16.20 -7.94 4.63
CA CYS A 98 -15.40 -8.99 5.25
C CYS A 98 -16.01 -9.52 6.56
N ASN A 99 -17.11 -8.95 7.04
CA ASN A 99 -17.70 -9.27 8.35
C ASN A 99 -16.65 -9.20 9.48
N SER A 100 -15.71 -8.28 9.34
CA SER A 100 -14.56 -8.15 10.25
C SER A 100 -14.95 -7.50 11.56
N ALA A 101 -14.47 -8.07 12.66
CA ALA A 101 -14.62 -7.45 13.97
C ALA A 101 -13.86 -6.11 14.04
N GLN A 102 -14.56 -5.07 14.47
CA GLN A 102 -13.93 -3.78 14.73
C GLN A 102 -13.08 -3.85 15.99
N GLY A 103 -11.91 -3.22 15.97
CA GLY A 103 -11.05 -3.11 17.12
C GLY A 103 -11.68 -2.22 18.22
N LYS A 104 -11.30 -2.47 19.48
CA LYS A 104 -11.77 -1.67 20.61
C LYS A 104 -11.11 -0.31 20.66
N SER A 105 -11.87 0.71 21.05
CA SER A 105 -11.39 2.07 21.38
C SER A 105 -12.25 2.67 22.49
N PRO A 106 -11.74 3.67 23.24
CA PRO A 106 -12.52 4.36 24.27
C PRO A 106 -13.78 5.06 23.72
N VAL A 107 -13.72 5.49 22.47
CA VAL A 107 -14.87 6.01 21.74
C VAL A 107 -15.56 4.84 21.06
N GLU A 108 -16.79 4.59 21.46
CA GLU A 108 -17.60 3.54 20.86
C GLU A 108 -17.86 3.82 19.39
N MET A 109 -17.53 2.86 18.55
CA MET A 109 -17.79 2.92 17.13
C MET A 109 -19.18 2.38 16.83
N PRO A 110 -20.07 3.20 16.22
CA PRO A 110 -21.32 2.68 15.72
C PRO A 110 -21.08 1.56 14.71
N LYS A 111 -22.04 0.65 14.58
CA LYS A 111 -21.95 -0.40 13.55
C LYS A 111 -21.90 0.23 12.16
N CYS A 112 -21.00 -0.28 11.31
CA CYS A 112 -20.96 0.14 9.92
C CYS A 112 -22.31 -0.17 9.25
N PRO A 113 -22.85 0.74 8.41
CA PRO A 113 -24.05 0.47 7.65
C PRO A 113 -23.85 -0.76 6.76
N VAL A 114 -24.74 -1.73 6.85
CA VAL A 114 -24.71 -2.91 5.98
C VAL A 114 -25.20 -2.47 4.59
N GLU A 115 -24.32 -2.48 3.60
CA GLU A 115 -24.74 -2.30 2.22
C GLU A 115 -25.52 -3.54 1.77
N LYS A 116 -26.70 -3.32 1.16
CA LYS A 116 -27.56 -4.41 0.63
C LYS A 116 -26.95 -5.12 -0.58
N LYS A 117 -25.95 -4.52 -1.23
CA LYS A 117 -25.18 -5.12 -2.33
C LYS A 117 -23.78 -5.45 -1.85
N THR A 118 -23.54 -6.72 -1.55
CA THR A 118 -22.19 -7.24 -1.39
C THR A 118 -21.51 -7.30 -2.75
N PRO A 119 -20.20 -6.98 -2.84
CA PRO A 119 -19.41 -7.30 -4.03
C PRO A 119 -19.53 -8.80 -4.34
N GLU A 120 -19.65 -9.15 -5.61
CA GLU A 120 -19.86 -10.52 -6.04
C GLU A 120 -18.60 -11.38 -5.93
N GLY A 121 -17.42 -10.78 -5.68
CA GLY A 121 -16.14 -11.49 -5.63
C GLY A 121 -14.96 -10.68 -5.12
N TYR A 122 -13.83 -11.35 -5.05
CA TYR A 122 -12.51 -10.78 -4.75
C TYR A 122 -11.74 -10.48 -6.04
N TRP A 123 -10.69 -9.69 -5.96
CA TRP A 123 -9.88 -9.29 -7.11
C TRP A 123 -9.50 -10.45 -8.03
N SER A 124 -8.96 -11.53 -7.47
CA SER A 124 -8.57 -12.71 -8.24
C SER A 124 -9.76 -13.38 -8.94
N GLU A 125 -10.95 -13.41 -8.33
CA GLU A 125 -12.15 -13.98 -8.92
C GLU A 125 -12.61 -13.15 -10.13
N TYR A 126 -12.49 -11.82 -10.08
CA TYR A 126 -12.76 -10.95 -11.23
C TYR A 126 -11.72 -11.14 -12.35
N MET A 127 -10.44 -11.29 -12.01
CA MET A 127 -9.39 -11.59 -13.01
C MET A 127 -9.63 -12.94 -13.69
N LYS A 128 -10.05 -13.97 -12.93
CA LYS A 128 -10.47 -15.26 -13.51
C LYS A 128 -11.63 -15.12 -14.50
N ALA A 129 -12.64 -14.34 -14.15
CA ALA A 129 -13.80 -14.10 -15.03
C ALA A 129 -13.39 -13.45 -16.36
N GLU A 130 -12.26 -12.70 -16.36
CA GLU A 130 -11.67 -12.12 -17.59
C GLU A 130 -10.71 -13.09 -18.32
N GLY A 131 -10.59 -14.34 -17.87
CA GLY A 131 -9.77 -15.36 -18.51
C GLY A 131 -8.30 -15.34 -18.14
N TYR A 132 -7.95 -14.84 -16.95
CA TYR A 132 -6.60 -14.91 -16.40
C TYR A 132 -6.41 -16.18 -15.57
N ASP A 133 -5.27 -16.85 -15.73
CA ASP A 133 -4.75 -17.78 -14.73
C ASP A 133 -4.27 -17.00 -13.53
N THR A 134 -4.69 -17.37 -12.32
CA THR A 134 -4.40 -16.59 -11.11
C THR A 134 -3.47 -17.32 -10.16
N TYR A 135 -2.44 -16.61 -9.67
CA TYR A 135 -1.38 -17.14 -8.82
C TYR A 135 -1.22 -16.30 -7.57
N PHE A 136 -0.96 -16.93 -6.44
CA PHE A 136 -0.71 -16.23 -5.18
C PHE A 136 0.41 -16.88 -4.36
N THR A 137 1.28 -16.05 -3.77
CA THR A 137 2.20 -16.45 -2.70
C THR A 137 2.46 -15.30 -1.72
N GLY A 138 2.75 -15.63 -0.47
CA GLY A 138 3.18 -14.72 0.58
C GLY A 138 2.12 -14.34 1.59
N LYS A 139 2.15 -13.08 2.07
CA LYS A 139 1.24 -12.57 3.09
C LYS A 139 -0.14 -12.29 2.51
N TRP A 140 -1.13 -13.08 2.94
CA TRP A 140 -2.53 -12.88 2.54
C TRP A 140 -3.27 -11.93 3.47
N HIS A 141 -3.42 -12.30 4.71
CA HIS A 141 -4.04 -11.51 5.79
C HIS A 141 -5.43 -10.95 5.40
N VAL A 142 -6.19 -11.73 4.64
CA VAL A 142 -7.60 -11.50 4.28
C VAL A 142 -8.39 -12.68 4.82
N GLU A 143 -9.63 -12.46 5.27
CA GLU A 143 -10.43 -13.50 5.93
C GLU A 143 -10.77 -14.68 5.03
N LYS A 144 -10.98 -14.45 3.73
CA LYS A 144 -11.26 -15.53 2.78
C LYS A 144 -9.98 -16.30 2.45
N ASP A 145 -10.07 -17.61 2.46
CA ASP A 145 -8.96 -18.51 2.14
C ASP A 145 -8.44 -18.28 0.72
N ALA A 146 -7.15 -18.02 0.57
CA ALA A 146 -6.49 -17.80 -0.72
C ALA A 146 -6.66 -18.98 -1.68
N HIS A 147 -6.63 -20.23 -1.18
CA HIS A 147 -6.83 -21.44 -1.97
C HIS A 147 -8.22 -21.54 -2.63
N LYS A 148 -9.20 -20.75 -2.15
CA LYS A 148 -10.55 -20.71 -2.74
C LYS A 148 -10.70 -19.66 -3.84
N VAL A 149 -9.78 -18.69 -3.88
CA VAL A 149 -9.91 -17.54 -4.80
C VAL A 149 -8.83 -17.47 -5.88
N PHE A 150 -7.70 -18.18 -5.72
CA PHE A 150 -6.65 -18.31 -6.74
C PHE A 150 -6.58 -19.73 -7.31
N ASP A 151 -6.06 -19.90 -8.54
CA ASP A 151 -5.93 -21.20 -9.21
C ASP A 151 -4.67 -21.95 -8.73
N VAL A 152 -3.58 -21.21 -8.54
CA VAL A 152 -2.30 -21.74 -8.06
C VAL A 152 -1.85 -20.94 -6.85
N VAL A 153 -1.65 -21.64 -5.74
CA VAL A 153 -1.28 -21.02 -4.48
C VAL A 153 -0.02 -21.67 -3.93
N GLY A 154 0.99 -20.84 -3.70
CA GLY A 154 2.19 -21.20 -2.96
C GLY A 154 1.99 -21.13 -1.45
N THR A 155 3.01 -20.78 -0.71
CA THR A 155 2.90 -20.64 0.74
C THR A 155 2.10 -19.39 1.11
N VAL A 156 1.05 -19.59 1.91
CA VAL A 156 0.21 -18.52 2.46
C VAL A 156 0.69 -18.17 3.86
N ARG A 157 0.97 -16.88 4.10
CA ARG A 157 1.34 -16.37 5.43
C ARG A 157 0.24 -15.50 6.00
N GLY A 158 0.04 -15.63 7.32
CA GLY A 158 -0.82 -14.73 8.10
C GLY A 158 -0.17 -13.37 8.38
N GLY A 159 -0.68 -12.66 9.39
CA GLY A 159 -0.20 -11.33 9.78
C GLY A 159 1.22 -11.33 10.33
N MET A 160 1.46 -12.08 11.41
CA MET A 160 2.74 -12.12 12.14
C MET A 160 3.38 -13.50 12.10
N PRO A 161 4.72 -13.58 12.02
CA PRO A 161 5.43 -14.83 12.27
C PRO A 161 5.45 -15.17 13.75
N ASP A 162 5.71 -16.44 14.06
CA ASP A 162 5.87 -16.92 15.43
C ASP A 162 7.25 -16.55 16.02
N GLN A 163 7.40 -16.66 17.34
CA GLN A 163 8.68 -16.58 18.06
C GLN A 163 9.48 -15.29 17.86
N VAL A 164 8.82 -14.14 17.93
CA VAL A 164 9.44 -12.82 17.72
C VAL A 164 9.54 -11.97 18.99
N SER A 165 9.32 -12.55 20.18
CA SER A 165 9.24 -11.79 21.45
C SER A 165 10.52 -11.01 21.78
N ALA A 166 11.69 -11.53 21.43
CA ALA A 166 12.98 -10.87 21.66
C ALA A 166 13.12 -9.55 20.89
N ARG A 167 12.30 -9.32 19.83
CA ARG A 167 12.33 -8.10 19.02
C ARG A 167 11.77 -6.89 19.76
N TYR A 168 10.92 -7.09 20.76
CA TYR A 168 10.25 -6.01 21.48
C TYR A 168 10.93 -5.66 22.80
N ASN A 169 10.73 -4.42 23.27
CA ASN A 169 11.24 -3.89 24.54
C ASN A 169 12.78 -3.93 24.64
N ARG A 170 13.49 -3.83 23.51
CA ARG A 170 14.96 -3.75 23.44
C ARG A 170 15.44 -2.42 24.06
N LYS A 171 16.59 -2.43 24.74
CA LYS A 171 17.12 -1.24 25.43
C LYS A 171 17.86 -0.28 24.49
N PHE A 172 18.47 -0.76 23.41
CA PHE A 172 19.27 0.02 22.45
C PHE A 172 20.33 0.91 23.11
N ILE A 173 21.21 0.33 23.90
CA ILE A 173 22.32 1.04 24.54
C ILE A 173 23.55 0.93 23.65
N LYS A 174 24.04 2.10 23.15
CA LYS A 174 25.20 2.14 22.27
C LYS A 174 26.43 1.55 22.96
N GLY A 175 27.10 0.62 22.26
CA GLY A 175 28.28 -0.08 22.77
C GLY A 175 27.99 -1.26 23.71
N GLN A 176 26.73 -1.61 23.92
CA GLN A 176 26.34 -2.84 24.63
C GLN A 176 25.72 -3.87 23.66
N PRO A 177 25.87 -5.17 23.96
CA PRO A 177 25.21 -6.21 23.17
C PRO A 177 23.69 -6.04 23.17
N ASP A 178 23.06 -6.24 22.03
CA ASP A 178 21.61 -6.27 21.89
C ASP A 178 21.08 -7.70 22.18
N THR A 179 19.85 -7.78 22.68
CA THR A 179 19.15 -9.05 22.90
C THR A 179 18.60 -9.66 21.62
N TRP A 180 18.59 -8.90 20.53
CA TRP A 180 18.10 -9.28 19.22
C TRP A 180 19.24 -9.30 18.21
N ASP A 181 19.39 -10.42 17.50
CA ASP A 181 20.24 -10.54 16.33
C ASP A 181 19.35 -10.69 15.08
N PRO A 182 19.28 -9.69 14.18
CA PRO A 182 18.45 -9.78 12.98
C PRO A 182 18.93 -10.85 11.98
N THR A 183 20.13 -11.39 12.16
CA THR A 183 20.70 -12.44 11.30
C THR A 183 20.49 -13.88 11.83
N ASP A 184 20.06 -14.00 13.10
CA ASP A 184 19.84 -15.30 13.74
C ASP A 184 18.59 -16.00 13.20
N LYS A 185 18.83 -17.08 12.45
CA LYS A 185 17.79 -17.88 11.81
C LYS A 185 16.93 -18.68 12.79
N SER A 186 17.30 -18.77 14.06
CA SER A 186 16.48 -19.39 15.10
C SER A 186 15.36 -18.46 15.60
N ASN A 187 15.46 -17.17 15.31
CA ASN A 187 14.48 -16.16 15.69
C ASN A 187 13.40 -15.97 14.61
N GLY A 188 12.17 -15.75 15.03
CA GLY A 188 11.12 -15.06 14.29
C GLY A 188 10.37 -15.82 13.23
N GLY A 189 10.76 -16.99 12.84
CA GLY A 189 9.99 -17.76 11.86
C GLY A 189 9.94 -17.17 10.45
N TYR A 190 10.84 -16.23 10.12
CA TYR A 190 11.00 -15.75 8.74
C TYR A 190 11.79 -16.72 7.87
N TRP A 191 12.49 -17.65 8.47
CA TRP A 191 13.38 -18.61 7.82
C TRP A 191 12.70 -19.97 7.68
N LYS A 192 12.17 -20.25 6.49
CA LYS A 192 11.59 -21.54 6.18
C LYS A 192 12.64 -22.45 5.56
N GLY A 193 12.94 -23.60 6.19
CA GLY A 193 13.92 -24.55 5.69
C GLY A 193 15.32 -23.96 5.52
N GLY A 194 15.69 -22.96 6.34
CA GLY A 194 16.96 -22.26 6.27
C GLY A 194 17.02 -21.12 5.23
N LYS A 195 15.95 -20.88 4.47
CA LYS A 195 15.82 -19.74 3.55
C LYS A 195 15.06 -18.60 4.19
N HIS A 196 15.44 -17.37 3.86
CA HIS A 196 14.68 -16.21 4.24
C HIS A 196 13.31 -16.21 3.54
N TRP A 197 12.30 -15.63 4.21
CA TRP A 197 10.94 -15.65 3.68
C TRP A 197 10.80 -14.98 2.31
N SER A 198 11.50 -13.85 2.07
CA SER A 198 11.51 -13.20 0.75
C SER A 198 12.09 -14.07 -0.36
N GLU A 199 13.04 -14.95 -0.03
CA GLU A 199 13.59 -15.94 -0.98
C GLU A 199 12.58 -17.04 -1.29
N VAL A 200 11.78 -17.47 -0.31
CA VAL A 200 10.67 -18.43 -0.54
C VAL A 200 9.66 -17.84 -1.50
N VAL A 201 9.23 -16.59 -1.27
CA VAL A 201 8.29 -15.88 -2.16
C VAL A 201 8.86 -15.76 -3.58
N ARG A 202 10.15 -15.41 -3.73
CA ARG A 202 10.83 -15.39 -5.03
C ARG A 202 10.80 -16.77 -5.70
N ASP A 203 11.24 -17.83 -5.03
CA ASP A 203 11.35 -19.17 -5.60
C ASP A 203 9.99 -19.69 -6.08
N GLU A 204 8.93 -19.46 -5.29
CA GLU A 204 7.57 -19.81 -5.67
C GLU A 204 7.08 -19.00 -6.87
N THR A 205 7.42 -17.69 -6.94
CA THR A 205 7.10 -16.84 -8.08
C THR A 205 7.80 -17.34 -9.36
N LEU A 206 9.06 -17.74 -9.28
CA LEU A 206 9.77 -18.35 -10.41
C LEU A 206 9.09 -19.65 -10.86
N GLY A 207 8.61 -20.47 -9.92
CA GLY A 207 7.80 -21.65 -10.20
C GLY A 207 6.47 -21.30 -10.90
N PHE A 208 5.82 -20.22 -10.53
CA PHE A 208 4.59 -19.74 -11.20
C PHE A 208 4.89 -19.28 -12.63
N ILE A 209 5.99 -18.57 -12.86
CA ILE A 209 6.44 -18.16 -14.19
C ILE A 209 6.71 -19.39 -15.06
N ASP A 210 7.33 -20.46 -14.50
CA ASP A 210 7.56 -21.72 -15.18
C ASP A 210 6.29 -22.51 -15.53
N ILE A 211 5.23 -22.35 -14.73
CA ILE A 211 3.90 -22.90 -15.04
C ILE A 211 3.23 -22.04 -16.12
N ALA A 212 3.20 -20.73 -15.95
CA ALA A 212 2.51 -19.79 -16.82
C ALA A 212 3.05 -19.80 -18.26
N LYS A 213 4.40 -19.90 -18.45
CA LYS A 213 5.02 -19.96 -19.80
C LYS A 213 4.56 -21.16 -20.64
N LYS A 214 3.99 -22.21 -20.04
CA LYS A 214 3.45 -23.39 -20.73
C LYS A 214 2.00 -23.24 -21.11
N LYS A 215 1.34 -22.16 -20.66
CA LYS A 215 -0.08 -21.88 -20.90
C LYS A 215 -0.26 -20.79 -21.97
N LYS A 216 -1.48 -20.68 -22.49
CA LYS A 216 -1.83 -19.69 -23.52
C LYS A 216 -2.55 -18.47 -22.92
N ASP A 217 -3.19 -18.66 -21.78
CA ASP A 217 -3.95 -17.60 -21.11
C ASP A 217 -3.00 -16.64 -20.41
N PRO A 218 -3.36 -15.36 -20.29
CA PRO A 218 -2.59 -14.38 -19.54
C PRO A 218 -2.58 -14.75 -18.07
N PHE A 219 -1.51 -14.40 -17.36
CA PHE A 219 -1.46 -14.60 -15.93
C PHE A 219 -1.76 -13.32 -15.14
N PHE A 220 -2.38 -13.50 -13.97
CA PHE A 220 -2.41 -12.55 -12.87
C PHE A 220 -1.66 -13.16 -11.68
N MET A 221 -0.49 -12.61 -11.36
CA MET A 221 0.31 -13.03 -10.21
C MET A 221 0.24 -12.00 -9.10
N TYR A 222 -0.25 -12.39 -7.92
CA TYR A 222 -0.30 -11.58 -6.70
C TYR A 222 0.81 -12.04 -5.77
N ILE A 223 1.91 -11.30 -5.74
CA ILE A 223 3.14 -11.63 -5.03
C ILE A 223 3.27 -10.73 -3.81
N ALA A 224 3.03 -11.26 -2.62
CA ALA A 224 2.92 -10.49 -1.39
C ALA A 224 4.07 -10.78 -0.42
N PHE A 225 5.08 -9.91 -0.42
CA PHE A 225 6.16 -9.99 0.54
C PHE A 225 5.69 -9.66 1.97
N ASN A 226 6.25 -10.34 2.99
CA ASN A 226 6.15 -9.93 4.39
C ASN A 226 7.16 -8.82 4.73
N ALA A 227 8.22 -8.66 3.94
CA ALA A 227 9.14 -7.55 4.07
C ALA A 227 8.41 -6.25 3.69
N VAL A 228 8.61 -5.20 4.40
CA VAL A 228 9.61 -4.90 5.41
C VAL A 228 9.03 -4.86 6.85
N HIS A 229 7.99 -5.65 7.11
CA HIS A 229 7.34 -5.77 8.42
C HIS A 229 8.31 -6.34 9.47
N ASP A 230 8.14 -5.96 10.74
CA ASP A 230 8.88 -6.59 11.84
C ASP A 230 8.61 -8.11 11.92
N PRO A 231 9.57 -8.89 12.42
CA PRO A 231 10.75 -8.55 13.22
C PRO A 231 11.98 -8.07 12.46
N ARG A 232 11.92 -7.67 11.22
CA ARG A 232 13.01 -7.10 10.42
C ARG A 232 14.30 -7.92 10.53
N GLN A 233 14.26 -9.10 9.95
CA GLN A 233 15.40 -10.01 9.83
C GLN A 233 15.88 -9.98 8.38
N ALA A 234 17.19 -9.87 8.20
CA ALA A 234 17.81 -9.96 6.88
C ALA A 234 19.06 -10.85 6.95
N PRO A 235 19.49 -11.50 5.85
CA PRO A 235 20.77 -12.17 5.79
C PRO A 235 21.91 -11.20 6.13
N LYS A 236 22.97 -11.73 6.77
CA LYS A 236 24.09 -10.95 7.30
C LYS A 236 24.71 -10.00 6.26
N GLU A 237 24.82 -10.41 5.01
CA GLU A 237 25.35 -9.59 3.92
C GLU A 237 24.58 -8.27 3.71
N TYR A 238 23.26 -8.25 3.96
CA TYR A 238 22.45 -7.04 3.86
C TYR A 238 22.52 -6.21 5.15
N GLU A 239 22.57 -6.86 6.32
CA GLU A 239 22.79 -6.17 7.59
C GLU A 239 24.12 -5.45 7.65
N ASP A 240 25.17 -6.02 7.08
CA ASP A 240 26.52 -5.44 7.02
C ASP A 240 26.64 -4.26 6.04
N MET A 241 25.64 -4.06 5.14
CA MET A 241 25.62 -2.91 4.24
C MET A 241 25.33 -1.58 4.94
N TYR A 242 24.84 -1.63 6.18
CA TYR A 242 24.37 -0.47 6.92
C TYR A 242 25.02 -0.37 8.31
N LYS A 243 25.43 0.84 8.67
CA LYS A 243 25.84 1.17 10.04
C LYS A 243 24.79 2.10 10.64
N ALA A 244 24.30 1.78 11.83
CA ALA A 244 23.24 2.55 12.46
C ALA A 244 23.60 4.04 12.61
N GLU A 245 24.85 4.34 12.97
CA GLU A 245 25.34 5.69 13.20
C GLU A 245 25.37 6.57 11.94
N ASP A 246 25.44 5.96 10.76
CA ASP A 246 25.51 6.68 9.49
C ASP A 246 24.11 7.08 8.97
N LEU A 247 23.04 6.51 9.58
CA LEU A 247 21.67 6.72 9.12
C LEU A 247 21.08 8.02 9.68
N SER A 248 20.38 8.73 8.83
CA SER A 248 19.73 9.99 9.18
C SER A 248 18.62 9.84 10.22
N ILE A 249 18.44 10.86 11.03
CA ILE A 249 17.32 10.97 11.97
C ILE A 249 16.22 11.80 11.29
N PRO A 250 14.93 11.40 11.38
CA PRO A 250 13.84 12.22 10.88
C PRO A 250 13.87 13.64 11.43
N LYS A 251 13.56 14.64 10.60
CA LYS A 251 13.44 16.03 11.06
C LYS A 251 12.36 16.19 12.13
N SER A 252 11.27 15.44 11.97
CA SER A 252 10.13 15.39 12.89
C SER A 252 10.36 14.50 14.12
N PHE A 253 11.59 14.03 14.35
CA PHE A 253 11.91 13.20 15.53
C PHE A 253 11.49 13.86 16.83
N LEU A 254 10.75 13.13 17.63
CA LEU A 254 10.43 13.44 19.03
C LEU A 254 10.80 12.24 19.92
N PRO A 255 11.23 12.47 21.17
CA PRO A 255 11.38 11.40 22.15
C PRO A 255 10.06 10.67 22.44
N GLU A 256 8.95 11.40 22.39
CA GLU A 256 7.59 10.91 22.58
C GLU A 256 6.59 11.86 21.93
N ASN A 257 5.53 11.31 21.34
CA ASN A 257 4.43 12.13 20.82
C ASN A 257 3.54 12.60 21.98
N PRO A 258 3.24 13.92 22.10
CA PRO A 258 2.42 14.43 23.21
C PRO A 258 0.98 13.91 23.21
N TYR A 259 0.52 13.31 22.12
CA TYR A 259 -0.84 12.81 21.95
C TYR A 259 -0.90 11.29 21.71
N CYS A 260 0.14 10.54 22.12
CA CYS A 260 0.21 9.10 21.84
C CYS A 260 -1.01 8.34 22.39
N GLU A 261 -1.49 8.67 23.58
CA GLU A 261 -2.68 8.03 24.18
C GLU A 261 -3.97 8.44 23.45
N GLN A 262 -4.12 9.73 23.08
CA GLN A 262 -5.26 10.22 22.31
C GLN A 262 -5.33 9.63 20.92
N ALA A 263 -4.18 9.38 20.32
CA ALA A 263 -4.06 8.74 19.00
C ALA A 263 -4.29 7.21 19.05
N GLY A 264 -4.34 6.60 20.24
CA GLY A 264 -4.44 5.15 20.41
C GLY A 264 -3.14 4.40 20.10
N THR A 265 -2.01 5.09 20.27
CA THR A 265 -0.65 4.61 19.96
C THR A 265 0.24 4.66 21.19
N GLY A 266 -0.35 4.42 22.38
CA GLY A 266 0.35 4.43 23.66
C GLY A 266 1.40 3.32 23.78
N HIS A 267 2.15 3.36 24.88
CA HIS A 267 3.35 2.54 25.15
C HIS A 267 3.08 1.02 25.07
N THR A 268 1.83 0.59 25.25
CA THR A 268 1.44 -0.84 25.23
C THR A 268 1.17 -1.37 23.84
N LEU A 269 1.02 -0.49 22.83
CA LEU A 269 0.80 -0.92 21.46
C LEU A 269 2.02 -1.71 20.95
N ARG A 270 1.79 -2.88 20.36
CA ARG A 270 2.85 -3.80 19.94
C ARG A 270 3.95 -3.11 19.12
N ASP A 271 3.56 -2.37 18.09
CA ASP A 271 4.51 -1.77 17.15
C ASP A 271 5.34 -0.66 17.81
N GLU A 272 4.78 0.04 18.80
CA GLU A 272 5.50 1.06 19.56
C GLU A 272 6.52 0.47 20.53
N ARG A 273 6.38 -0.82 20.91
CA ARG A 273 7.36 -1.55 21.74
C ARG A 273 8.62 -1.97 20.98
N LEU A 274 8.71 -1.68 19.67
CA LEU A 274 9.92 -1.88 18.87
C LEU A 274 11.08 -0.94 19.24
N ALA A 275 10.82 0.12 20.00
CA ALA A 275 11.84 0.97 20.63
C ALA A 275 11.36 1.44 22.01
N PRO A 276 12.30 1.72 22.96
CA PRO A 276 11.95 2.19 24.29
C PRO A 276 11.38 3.60 24.29
N TYR A 277 10.63 3.94 25.32
CA TYR A 277 10.27 5.32 25.66
C TYR A 277 11.15 5.84 26.81
N PRO A 278 11.56 7.13 26.79
CA PRO A 278 11.52 8.02 25.63
C PRO A 278 12.39 7.49 24.48
N ARG A 279 12.02 7.77 23.22
CA ARG A 279 12.78 7.38 22.04
C ARG A 279 14.18 8.01 22.08
N THR A 280 15.19 7.22 21.77
CA THR A 280 16.54 7.75 21.55
C THR A 280 16.86 7.78 20.06
N LYS A 281 17.70 8.71 19.64
CA LYS A 281 18.18 8.76 18.23
C LYS A 281 18.82 7.45 17.83
N TYR A 282 19.62 6.85 18.70
CA TYR A 282 20.27 5.56 18.42
C TYR A 282 19.26 4.42 18.22
N ALA A 283 18.19 4.34 19.05
CA ALA A 283 17.13 3.36 18.86
C ALA A 283 16.44 3.51 17.49
N VAL A 284 16.21 4.75 17.04
CA VAL A 284 15.65 5.03 15.70
C VAL A 284 16.62 4.59 14.60
N GLN A 285 17.91 4.90 14.74
CA GLN A 285 18.94 4.51 13.77
C GLN A 285 19.04 2.98 13.64
N VAL A 286 19.04 2.24 14.75
CA VAL A 286 19.05 0.76 14.71
C VAL A 286 17.78 0.22 14.03
N ASN A 287 16.60 0.77 14.37
CA ASN A 287 15.35 0.37 13.71
C ASN A 287 15.37 0.65 12.19
N ARG A 288 15.95 1.77 11.76
CA ARG A 288 16.13 2.10 10.33
C ARG A 288 17.14 1.18 9.67
N LYS A 289 18.24 0.86 10.33
CA LYS A 289 19.24 -0.09 9.82
C LYS A 289 18.62 -1.42 9.46
N GLU A 290 17.91 -2.04 10.41
CA GLU A 290 17.27 -3.33 10.21
C GLU A 290 16.16 -3.26 9.14
N TYR A 291 15.43 -2.16 9.09
CA TYR A 291 14.40 -1.91 8.07
C TYR A 291 15.02 -1.80 6.67
N TYR A 292 16.12 -1.06 6.49
CA TYR A 292 16.78 -0.89 5.21
C TYR A 292 17.52 -2.14 4.76
N ALA A 293 18.10 -2.91 5.68
CA ALA A 293 18.71 -4.20 5.35
C ALA A 293 17.68 -5.18 4.80
N LEU A 294 16.52 -5.29 5.46
CA LEU A 294 15.42 -6.14 5.01
C LEU A 294 14.83 -5.65 3.66
N LEU A 295 14.71 -4.36 3.48
CA LEU A 295 14.22 -3.74 2.24
C LEU A 295 15.17 -4.01 1.07
N THR A 296 16.48 -3.83 1.26
CA THR A 296 17.50 -4.13 0.23
C THR A 296 17.50 -5.60 -0.14
N HIS A 297 17.30 -6.49 0.83
CA HIS A 297 17.15 -7.92 0.56
C HIS A 297 15.89 -8.20 -0.28
N MET A 298 14.74 -7.60 0.06
CA MET A 298 13.50 -7.72 -0.73
C MET A 298 13.69 -7.18 -2.15
N ASP A 299 14.32 -6.01 -2.30
CA ASP A 299 14.64 -5.41 -3.60
C ASP A 299 15.43 -6.36 -4.49
N HIS A 300 16.45 -7.04 -3.93
CA HIS A 300 17.23 -8.03 -4.66
C HIS A 300 16.36 -9.22 -5.13
N GLN A 301 15.45 -9.73 -4.27
CA GLN A 301 14.55 -10.83 -4.66
C GLN A 301 13.58 -10.40 -5.77
N ILE A 302 13.09 -9.15 -5.72
CA ILE A 302 12.26 -8.57 -6.79
C ILE A 302 13.07 -8.49 -8.09
N GLY A 303 14.33 -8.06 -8.03
CA GLY A 303 15.21 -8.03 -9.20
C GLY A 303 15.29 -9.36 -9.92
N ILE A 304 15.47 -10.46 -9.18
CA ILE A 304 15.51 -11.83 -9.73
C ILE A 304 14.18 -12.22 -10.42
N ILE A 305 13.05 -11.84 -9.83
CA ILE A 305 11.73 -12.08 -10.44
C ILE A 305 11.60 -11.32 -11.77
N LEU A 306 11.99 -10.05 -11.80
CA LEU A 306 11.93 -9.21 -13.01
C LEU A 306 12.84 -9.74 -14.12
N ASP A 307 14.05 -10.16 -13.78
CA ASP A 307 14.99 -10.75 -14.73
C ASP A 307 14.50 -12.09 -15.31
N SER A 308 13.70 -12.85 -14.53
CA SER A 308 13.04 -14.06 -15.02
C SER A 308 11.98 -13.76 -16.09
N LEU A 309 11.16 -12.72 -15.91
CA LEU A 309 10.19 -12.28 -16.92
C LEU A 309 10.89 -11.88 -18.23
N LYS A 310 12.01 -11.18 -18.12
CA LYS A 310 12.84 -10.81 -19.27
C LYS A 310 13.39 -12.06 -19.99
N THR A 311 13.87 -13.02 -19.22
CA THR A 311 14.46 -14.28 -19.75
C THR A 311 13.45 -15.09 -20.57
N ILE A 312 12.17 -15.10 -20.17
CA ILE A 312 11.10 -15.79 -20.91
C ILE A 312 10.48 -14.96 -22.02
N GLY A 313 10.92 -13.70 -22.22
CA GLY A 313 10.42 -12.79 -23.27
C GLY A 313 9.03 -12.20 -23.00
N GLU A 314 8.53 -12.23 -21.77
CA GLU A 314 7.20 -11.68 -21.39
C GLU A 314 7.30 -10.32 -20.70
N GLU A 315 8.49 -9.73 -20.53
CA GLU A 315 8.67 -8.44 -19.85
C GLU A 315 7.85 -7.32 -20.52
N ASP A 316 7.91 -7.23 -21.86
CA ASP A 316 7.21 -6.19 -22.64
C ASP A 316 5.70 -6.46 -22.80
N ASN A 317 5.22 -7.66 -22.42
CA ASN A 317 3.80 -8.04 -22.42
C ASN A 317 3.22 -8.13 -21.00
N THR A 318 3.91 -7.61 -20.00
CA THR A 318 3.49 -7.70 -18.60
C THR A 318 3.35 -6.31 -17.99
N TYR A 319 2.16 -6.01 -17.44
CA TYR A 319 1.99 -4.90 -16.52
C TYR A 319 2.52 -5.28 -15.15
N ILE A 320 3.43 -4.47 -14.61
CA ILE A 320 3.98 -4.61 -13.26
C ILE A 320 3.40 -3.50 -12.40
N LEU A 321 2.66 -3.89 -11.37
CA LEU A 321 2.03 -3.01 -10.40
C LEU A 321 2.75 -3.20 -9.07
N PHE A 322 3.29 -2.13 -8.49
CA PHE A 322 4.01 -2.18 -7.22
C PHE A 322 3.46 -1.17 -6.22
N THR A 323 3.22 -1.60 -4.99
CA THR A 323 2.92 -0.70 -3.86
C THR A 323 3.21 -1.38 -2.51
N GLY A 324 3.19 -0.58 -1.41
CA GLY A 324 3.08 -1.07 -0.03
C GLY A 324 1.63 -1.07 0.45
N ASP A 325 1.30 -1.85 1.49
CA ASP A 325 -0.07 -1.88 2.04
C ASP A 325 -0.37 -0.67 2.96
N HIS A 326 0.64 -0.11 3.58
CA HIS A 326 0.67 1.18 4.30
C HIS A 326 2.13 1.57 4.58
N GLY A 327 2.33 2.79 5.09
CA GLY A 327 3.63 3.27 5.53
C GLY A 327 3.96 2.89 6.98
N LEU A 328 5.03 3.48 7.51
CA LEU A 328 5.57 3.25 8.84
C LEU A 328 6.32 4.49 9.34
N ALA A 329 6.16 4.87 10.61
CA ALA A 329 6.76 6.10 11.13
C ALA A 329 8.29 6.06 11.22
N LEU A 330 8.90 4.97 11.71
CA LEU A 330 10.36 4.81 11.80
C LEU A 330 11.08 5.96 12.53
N GLY A 331 10.48 6.48 13.61
CA GLY A 331 11.02 7.54 14.44
C GLY A 331 10.44 8.92 14.21
N ASP A 332 9.56 9.08 13.19
CA ASP A 332 8.87 10.34 12.97
C ASP A 332 7.82 10.59 14.06
N HIS A 333 7.72 11.84 14.53
CA HIS A 333 6.76 12.29 15.55
C HIS A 333 6.76 11.48 16.85
N GLY A 334 7.86 10.81 17.19
CA GLY A 334 7.97 9.95 18.38
C GLY A 334 7.32 8.55 18.21
N PHE A 335 6.88 8.21 17.01
CA PHE A 335 6.31 6.89 16.68
C PHE A 335 7.32 5.99 15.97
N ILE A 336 7.15 4.68 16.16
CA ILE A 336 7.87 3.65 15.39
C ILE A 336 6.90 2.90 14.47
N GLY A 337 5.65 2.75 14.92
CA GLY A 337 4.61 1.98 14.27
C GLY A 337 3.87 2.72 13.15
N LYS A 338 2.73 2.18 12.79
CA LYS A 338 1.92 2.54 11.62
C LYS A 338 0.54 3.10 11.96
N GLN A 339 0.13 3.02 13.23
CA GLN A 339 -1.23 3.34 13.66
C GLN A 339 -1.43 4.84 13.91
N ASN A 340 -0.94 5.67 12.99
CA ASN A 340 -1.07 7.12 13.08
C ASN A 340 -1.39 7.73 11.70
N SER A 341 -1.87 8.97 11.70
CA SER A 341 -2.35 9.68 10.51
C SER A 341 -1.32 10.59 9.86
N TYR A 342 -0.05 10.54 10.25
CA TYR A 342 1.02 11.29 9.59
C TYR A 342 1.37 10.67 8.23
N ASP A 343 1.80 11.51 7.27
CA ASP A 343 2.05 11.09 5.88
C ASP A 343 2.98 9.87 5.81
N ARG A 344 3.98 9.80 6.67
CA ARG A 344 4.93 8.68 6.67
C ARG A 344 4.29 7.31 6.95
N SER A 345 3.19 7.30 7.70
CA SER A 345 2.45 6.06 8.02
C SER A 345 1.31 5.73 7.06
N ILE A 346 0.76 6.75 6.37
CA ILE A 346 -0.38 6.53 5.47
C ILE A 346 -0.03 6.60 3.99
N ARG A 347 1.15 7.11 3.62
CA ARG A 347 1.61 7.29 2.24
C ARG A 347 2.61 6.20 1.85
N VAL A 348 2.44 5.64 0.65
CA VAL A 348 3.18 4.49 0.15
C VAL A 348 3.80 4.77 -1.21
N PRO A 349 4.87 4.06 -1.63
CA PRO A 349 5.30 4.07 -3.01
C PRO A 349 4.26 3.38 -3.90
N LEU A 350 4.06 3.88 -5.12
CA LEU A 350 3.17 3.27 -6.10
C LEU A 350 3.72 3.46 -7.51
N PHE A 351 3.92 2.36 -8.23
CA PHE A 351 4.40 2.35 -9.62
C PHE A 351 3.50 1.53 -10.51
N VAL A 352 3.35 2.00 -11.75
CA VAL A 352 2.70 1.26 -12.84
C VAL A 352 3.65 1.22 -14.03
N VAL A 353 4.06 0.02 -14.43
CA VAL A 353 4.96 -0.23 -15.57
C VAL A 353 4.26 -1.19 -16.52
N GLY A 354 4.44 -1.05 -17.82
CA GLY A 354 3.87 -2.02 -18.77
C GLY A 354 3.70 -1.49 -20.18
N PRO A 355 3.07 -2.26 -21.05
CA PRO A 355 2.83 -1.90 -22.44
C PRO A 355 2.11 -0.55 -22.55
N GLY A 356 2.64 0.35 -23.40
CA GLY A 356 2.04 1.66 -23.63
C GLY A 356 2.21 2.70 -22.51
N ILE A 357 2.84 2.34 -21.40
CA ILE A 357 3.11 3.25 -20.28
C ILE A 357 4.36 4.09 -20.57
N LYS A 358 4.27 5.41 -20.33
CA LYS A 358 5.42 6.32 -20.50
C LYS A 358 6.45 6.11 -19.38
N ALA A 359 7.67 5.75 -19.77
CA ALA A 359 8.78 5.62 -18.84
C ALA A 359 9.13 6.96 -18.16
N GLY A 360 9.56 6.91 -16.90
CA GLY A 360 10.10 8.05 -16.13
C GLY A 360 9.09 9.15 -15.79
N LYS A 361 7.79 8.92 -15.98
CA LYS A 361 6.76 9.91 -15.64
C LYS A 361 6.48 9.91 -14.13
N THR A 362 6.34 11.10 -13.56
CA THR A 362 5.87 11.31 -12.18
C THR A 362 4.48 11.95 -12.19
N VAL A 363 3.60 11.50 -11.32
CA VAL A 363 2.25 12.02 -11.09
C VAL A 363 2.11 12.40 -9.61
N ASP A 364 1.85 13.68 -9.36
CA ASP A 364 1.75 14.23 -8.00
C ASP A 364 0.31 14.33 -7.49
N ASP A 365 -0.66 13.91 -8.30
CA ASP A 365 -2.05 13.81 -7.88
C ASP A 365 -2.20 12.86 -6.69
N LYS A 366 -3.09 13.21 -5.76
CA LYS A 366 -3.47 12.33 -4.66
C LYS A 366 -4.34 11.19 -5.17
N VAL A 367 -3.93 9.95 -4.88
CA VAL A 367 -4.66 8.73 -5.23
C VAL A 367 -4.70 7.79 -4.02
N TYR A 368 -5.57 6.80 -4.05
CA TYR A 368 -5.51 5.70 -3.09
C TYR A 368 -4.66 4.55 -3.63
N LEU A 369 -3.93 3.87 -2.76
CA LEU A 369 -3.11 2.71 -3.17
C LEU A 369 -3.98 1.58 -3.78
N GLN A 370 -5.23 1.49 -3.34
CA GLN A 370 -6.19 0.49 -3.82
C GLN A 370 -6.71 0.77 -5.25
N ASP A 371 -6.42 1.93 -5.82
CA ASP A 371 -6.68 2.24 -7.24
C ASP A 371 -5.95 1.25 -8.18
N ILE A 372 -4.92 0.56 -7.66
CA ILE A 372 -4.22 -0.55 -8.36
C ILE A 372 -5.16 -1.69 -8.74
N MET A 373 -6.11 -2.09 -7.87
CA MET A 373 -7.08 -3.14 -8.23
C MET A 373 -7.93 -2.72 -9.43
N ALA A 374 -8.50 -1.50 -9.37
CA ALA A 374 -9.27 -0.95 -10.47
C ALA A 374 -8.44 -0.85 -11.76
N THR A 375 -7.13 -0.51 -11.62
CA THR A 375 -6.19 -0.45 -12.75
C THR A 375 -5.97 -1.82 -13.38
N ALA A 376 -5.78 -2.86 -12.58
CA ALA A 376 -5.60 -4.22 -13.11
C ALA A 376 -6.87 -4.75 -13.80
N LEU A 377 -8.04 -4.43 -13.27
CA LEU A 377 -9.31 -4.78 -13.90
C LEU A 377 -9.55 -4.03 -15.21
N ASP A 378 -9.12 -2.76 -15.29
CA ASP A 378 -9.17 -1.97 -16.52
C ASP A 378 -8.21 -2.55 -17.58
N ILE A 379 -6.99 -2.93 -17.20
CA ILE A 379 -6.03 -3.66 -18.07
C ILE A 379 -6.64 -4.97 -18.57
N ALA A 380 -7.37 -5.68 -17.73
CA ALA A 380 -8.05 -6.93 -18.11
C ALA A 380 -9.28 -6.71 -19.02
N GLY A 381 -9.75 -5.46 -19.15
CA GLY A 381 -10.96 -5.11 -19.91
C GLY A 381 -12.24 -5.50 -19.18
N SER A 382 -12.23 -5.52 -17.85
CA SER A 382 -13.38 -5.90 -17.04
C SER A 382 -14.38 -4.77 -16.85
N ASP A 383 -15.64 -5.04 -17.08
CA ASP A 383 -16.74 -4.11 -16.76
C ASP A 383 -16.91 -3.86 -15.25
N LYS A 384 -16.35 -4.74 -14.40
CA LYS A 384 -16.44 -4.64 -12.94
C LYS A 384 -15.72 -3.43 -12.34
N VAL A 385 -14.84 -2.76 -13.10
CA VAL A 385 -14.22 -1.47 -12.69
C VAL A 385 -15.28 -0.45 -12.28
N LYS A 386 -16.45 -0.47 -12.89
CA LYS A 386 -17.56 0.47 -12.59
C LYS A 386 -18.18 0.25 -11.21
N ASP A 387 -18.04 -0.95 -10.65
CA ASP A 387 -18.59 -1.34 -9.35
C ASP A 387 -17.64 -1.06 -8.18
N MET A 388 -16.40 -0.62 -8.47
CA MET A 388 -15.38 -0.31 -7.47
C MET A 388 -15.56 1.10 -6.93
N ASP A 389 -15.26 1.29 -5.64
CA ASP A 389 -15.15 2.64 -5.04
C ASP A 389 -13.87 3.35 -5.52
N PHE A 390 -12.82 2.58 -5.83
CA PHE A 390 -11.54 3.04 -6.36
C PHE A 390 -11.56 3.17 -7.88
N LYS A 391 -10.60 3.93 -8.45
CA LYS A 391 -10.58 4.28 -9.86
C LYS A 391 -9.30 3.81 -10.55
N SER A 392 -9.39 3.50 -11.84
CA SER A 392 -8.23 3.10 -12.63
C SER A 392 -7.22 4.23 -12.80
N LEU A 393 -5.94 3.89 -12.59
CA LEU A 393 -4.78 4.74 -12.89
C LEU A 393 -4.31 4.59 -14.35
N LEU A 394 -4.81 3.61 -15.10
CA LEU A 394 -4.37 3.34 -16.47
C LEU A 394 -4.50 4.56 -17.39
N PRO A 395 -5.60 5.34 -17.37
CA PRO A 395 -5.73 6.51 -18.23
C PRO A 395 -4.60 7.54 -18.05
N VAL A 396 -4.23 7.86 -16.80
CA VAL A 396 -3.14 8.82 -16.55
C VAL A 396 -1.77 8.24 -16.90
N CYS A 397 -1.58 6.93 -16.75
CA CYS A 397 -0.36 6.24 -17.17
C CYS A 397 -0.17 6.30 -18.67
N GLU A 398 -1.24 6.25 -19.46
CA GLU A 398 -1.26 6.41 -20.91
C GLU A 398 -1.18 7.89 -21.36
N GLY A 399 -1.14 8.84 -20.43
CA GLY A 399 -1.07 10.26 -20.72
C GLY A 399 -2.41 10.97 -20.90
N LYS A 400 -3.51 10.31 -20.54
CA LYS A 400 -4.86 10.87 -20.49
C LYS A 400 -5.12 11.57 -19.14
N LYS A 401 -6.34 12.08 -18.92
CA LYS A 401 -6.76 12.68 -17.64
C LYS A 401 -6.73 11.66 -16.49
N ASN A 402 -6.22 12.07 -15.34
CA ASN A 402 -6.28 11.25 -14.13
C ASN A 402 -7.71 11.26 -13.52
N ILE A 403 -8.44 10.18 -13.73
CA ILE A 403 -9.78 9.98 -13.18
C ILE A 403 -9.78 9.49 -11.74
N ALA A 404 -8.63 9.03 -11.23
CA ALA A 404 -8.43 8.59 -9.86
C ALA A 404 -7.98 9.73 -8.92
N SER A 405 -7.68 10.92 -9.47
CA SER A 405 -7.25 12.09 -8.68
C SER A 405 -8.31 12.48 -7.65
N GLN A 406 -7.86 12.64 -6.40
CA GLN A 406 -8.71 13.02 -5.27
C GLN A 406 -8.48 14.49 -4.90
N ASP A 407 -9.56 15.25 -4.65
CA ASP A 407 -9.45 16.60 -4.10
C ASP A 407 -8.89 16.59 -2.68
N ALA A 408 -9.27 15.57 -1.92
CA ALA A 408 -8.79 15.35 -0.56
C ALA A 408 -8.76 13.85 -0.23
N ILE A 409 -7.85 13.48 0.66
CA ILE A 409 -7.71 12.12 1.20
C ILE A 409 -8.41 12.05 2.55
N TYR A 410 -9.22 11.03 2.73
CA TYR A 410 -9.80 10.61 4.00
C TYR A 410 -8.88 9.62 4.70
N GLY A 411 -8.80 9.68 6.04
CA GLY A 411 -8.10 8.69 6.85
C GLY A 411 -8.78 8.47 8.20
N ALA A 412 -8.66 7.24 8.74
CA ALA A 412 -9.23 6.87 10.03
C ALA A 412 -8.40 5.78 10.72
N TYR A 413 -8.40 5.79 12.04
CA TYR A 413 -7.91 4.67 12.84
C TYR A 413 -8.86 4.42 14.02
N LEU A 414 -9.56 3.26 13.98
CA LEU A 414 -10.55 2.89 14.99
C LEU A 414 -11.50 4.05 15.35
N GLY A 415 -11.81 4.23 16.64
CA GLY A 415 -12.47 5.42 17.20
C GLY A 415 -11.48 6.49 17.68
N TYR A 416 -10.19 6.32 17.42
CA TYR A 416 -9.14 7.23 17.90
C TYR A 416 -8.83 8.39 16.95
N GLN A 417 -8.87 8.16 15.63
CA GLN A 417 -8.36 9.15 14.68
C GLN A 417 -9.30 9.31 13.49
N ARG A 418 -9.46 10.58 13.06
CA ARG A 418 -10.01 10.95 11.76
C ARG A 418 -9.12 12.00 11.12
N MET A 419 -8.93 11.93 9.82
CA MET A 419 -8.04 12.82 9.09
C MET A 419 -8.61 13.22 7.74
N ILE A 420 -8.38 14.48 7.38
CA ILE A 420 -8.50 14.98 6.01
C ILE A 420 -7.19 15.62 5.56
N ARG A 421 -6.75 15.30 4.35
CA ARG A 421 -5.55 15.84 3.72
C ARG A 421 -5.89 16.39 2.33
N THR A 422 -5.64 17.64 2.10
CA THR A 422 -5.70 18.33 0.80
C THR A 422 -4.28 18.56 0.27
N ASP A 423 -4.08 19.32 -0.82
CA ASP A 423 -2.74 19.70 -1.29
C ASP A 423 -2.02 20.66 -0.34
N LYS A 424 -2.75 21.43 0.42
CA LYS A 424 -2.18 22.49 1.24
C LYS A 424 -2.25 22.24 2.72
N TYR A 425 -3.33 21.64 3.20
CA TYR A 425 -3.58 21.46 4.62
C TYR A 425 -3.96 20.03 4.94
N LYS A 426 -3.56 19.62 6.12
CA LYS A 426 -3.98 18.37 6.76
C LYS A 426 -4.56 18.68 8.13
N MET A 427 -5.71 18.13 8.43
CA MET A 427 -6.34 18.22 9.75
C MET A 427 -6.54 16.81 10.31
N ILE A 428 -6.13 16.59 11.55
CA ILE A 428 -6.31 15.35 12.29
C ILE A 428 -7.20 15.64 13.51
N ILE A 429 -8.19 14.79 13.76
CA ILE A 429 -9.08 14.88 14.92
C ILE A 429 -8.87 13.62 15.75
N TYR A 430 -8.53 13.79 17.02
CA TYR A 430 -8.51 12.75 18.03
C TYR A 430 -9.74 12.90 18.92
N PRO A 431 -10.79 12.06 18.74
CA PRO A 431 -11.99 12.09 19.58
C PRO A 431 -11.68 11.88 21.06
N VAL A 432 -10.65 11.11 21.38
CA VAL A 432 -10.16 10.97 22.76
C VAL A 432 -9.44 12.27 23.15
N GLY A 433 -10.01 13.02 24.08
CA GLY A 433 -9.43 14.27 24.57
C GLY A 433 -9.75 15.51 23.75
N ASP A 434 -10.66 15.44 22.77
CA ASP A 434 -11.12 16.58 21.96
C ASP A 434 -9.97 17.34 21.28
N VAL A 435 -8.94 16.62 20.78
CA VAL A 435 -7.77 17.24 20.16
C VAL A 435 -7.98 17.39 18.66
N VAL A 436 -7.61 18.56 18.14
CA VAL A 436 -7.56 18.84 16.70
C VAL A 436 -6.18 19.37 16.37
N LEU A 437 -5.53 18.79 15.34
CA LEU A 437 -4.25 19.24 14.81
C LEU A 437 -4.44 19.77 13.39
N LEU A 438 -3.70 20.81 13.01
CA LEU A 438 -3.71 21.39 11.68
C LEU A 438 -2.29 21.64 11.18
N TYR A 439 -1.95 21.09 10.03
CA TYR A 439 -0.66 21.31 9.39
C TYR A 439 -0.80 21.97 8.02
N ASN A 440 0.07 22.92 7.69
CA ASN A 440 0.21 23.46 6.34
C ASN A 440 1.25 22.61 5.57
N ILE A 441 0.87 21.45 5.10
CA ILE A 441 1.75 20.45 4.50
C ILE A 441 2.45 20.91 3.21
N LYS A 442 1.99 21.98 2.58
CA LYS A 442 2.68 22.59 1.43
C LYS A 442 3.99 23.28 1.87
N ASN A 443 4.00 23.92 3.05
CA ASN A 443 5.13 24.67 3.57
C ASN A 443 5.85 23.90 4.70
N ASP A 444 5.21 22.91 5.26
CA ASP A 444 5.66 22.04 6.34
C ASP A 444 5.33 20.58 6.00
N PRO A 445 6.02 20.00 5.03
CA PRO A 445 5.76 18.62 4.58
C PRO A 445 6.10 17.57 5.64
N GLU A 446 6.87 17.92 6.65
CA GLU A 446 7.21 17.05 7.78
C GLU A 446 6.21 17.16 8.94
N GLU A 447 5.12 17.96 8.79
CA GLU A 447 4.01 18.07 9.74
C GLU A 447 4.46 18.46 11.17
N MET A 448 5.45 19.37 11.28
CA MET A 448 6.11 19.73 12.56
C MET A 448 5.42 20.86 13.32
N ASN A 449 4.66 21.70 12.63
CA ASN A 449 4.07 22.93 13.18
C ASN A 449 2.54 22.84 13.22
N ASP A 450 2.00 22.50 14.38
CA ASP A 450 0.55 22.53 14.60
C ASP A 450 0.01 23.98 14.64
N LEU A 451 -0.94 24.25 13.78
CA LEU A 451 -1.59 25.56 13.60
C LEU A 451 -2.98 25.64 14.24
N ALA A 452 -3.51 24.53 14.79
CA ALA A 452 -4.90 24.44 15.22
C ALA A 452 -5.26 25.42 16.34
N GLY A 453 -4.33 25.64 17.28
CA GLY A 453 -4.50 26.61 18.38
C GLY A 453 -4.54 28.10 17.94
N ASN A 454 -4.21 28.41 16.67
CA ASN A 454 -4.22 29.78 16.17
C ASN A 454 -5.53 30.09 15.44
N MET A 455 -6.39 30.91 16.08
CA MET A 455 -7.72 31.28 15.59
C MET A 455 -7.74 31.92 14.20
N LYS A 456 -6.62 32.42 13.68
CA LYS A 456 -6.50 32.88 12.29
C LYS A 456 -6.80 31.77 11.27
N TYR A 457 -6.59 30.50 11.64
CA TYR A 457 -6.84 29.34 10.80
C TYR A 457 -8.24 28.76 10.95
N LYS A 458 -9.08 29.26 11.87
CA LYS A 458 -10.42 28.71 12.12
C LYS A 458 -11.26 28.56 10.86
N LYS A 459 -11.31 29.61 10.01
CA LYS A 459 -12.05 29.55 8.74
C LYS A 459 -11.53 28.45 7.78
N ILE A 460 -10.22 28.15 7.83
CA ILE A 460 -9.62 27.06 7.04
C ILE A 460 -10.05 25.74 7.62
N MET A 461 -9.99 25.59 8.94
CA MET A 461 -10.39 24.36 9.64
C MET A 461 -11.89 24.07 9.40
N ASP A 462 -12.78 25.08 9.47
CA ASP A 462 -14.21 24.91 9.19
C ASP A 462 -14.46 24.41 7.76
N LYS A 463 -13.72 24.92 6.77
CA LYS A 463 -13.79 24.44 5.38
C LYS A 463 -13.29 23.00 5.24
N LEU A 464 -12.18 22.67 5.89
CA LEU A 464 -11.66 21.31 5.90
C LEU A 464 -12.64 20.35 6.59
N PHE A 465 -13.24 20.78 7.70
CA PHE A 465 -14.22 19.98 8.42
C PHE A 465 -15.47 19.71 7.58
N SER A 466 -15.98 20.73 6.88
CA SER A 466 -17.10 20.56 5.96
C SER A 466 -16.77 19.55 4.85
N LYS A 467 -15.59 19.67 4.24
CA LYS A 467 -15.10 18.71 3.21
C LYS A 467 -14.91 17.31 3.79
N PHE A 468 -14.39 17.21 5.01
CA PHE A 468 -14.25 15.94 5.72
C PHE A 468 -15.61 15.26 5.93
N LYS A 469 -16.67 15.98 6.30
CA LYS A 469 -18.02 15.44 6.48
C LYS A 469 -18.60 14.88 5.17
N GLU A 470 -18.29 15.50 4.03
CA GLU A 470 -18.66 14.98 2.70
C GLU A 470 -17.97 13.62 2.44
N LEU A 471 -16.63 13.57 2.62
CA LEU A 471 -15.85 12.34 2.45
C LEU A 471 -16.28 11.25 3.45
N GLN A 472 -16.54 11.63 4.71
CA GLN A 472 -17.01 10.72 5.75
C GLN A 472 -18.29 9.99 5.32
N LYS A 473 -19.23 10.71 4.72
CA LYS A 473 -20.47 10.14 4.16
C LYS A 473 -20.17 9.22 2.98
N GLU A 474 -19.28 9.62 2.08
CA GLU A 474 -18.89 8.85 0.88
C GLU A 474 -18.26 7.49 1.25
N VAL A 475 -17.33 7.51 2.19
CA VAL A 475 -16.64 6.27 2.63
C VAL A 475 -17.47 5.41 3.60
N GLY A 476 -18.64 5.89 4.03
CA GLY A 476 -19.51 5.18 4.95
C GLY A 476 -19.01 5.12 6.40
N ASP A 477 -18.26 6.14 6.85
CA ASP A 477 -17.76 6.20 8.22
C ASP A 477 -18.91 6.47 9.22
N PRO A 478 -19.15 5.57 10.19
CA PRO A 478 -20.29 5.69 11.10
C PRO A 478 -20.05 6.65 12.28
N LEU A 479 -18.79 7.09 12.52
CA LEU A 479 -18.46 7.91 13.70
C LEU A 479 -18.67 9.40 13.44
N ASP A 480 -19.69 10.01 14.04
CA ASP A 480 -19.82 11.48 14.02
C ASP A 480 -18.83 12.14 14.98
N VAL A 481 -17.89 12.89 14.41
CA VAL A 481 -16.86 13.63 15.16
C VAL A 481 -17.20 15.09 15.39
N THR A 482 -18.42 15.54 15.06
CA THR A 482 -18.83 16.95 15.15
C THR A 482 -18.70 17.51 16.56
N LYS A 483 -19.11 16.73 17.58
CA LYS A 483 -18.99 17.15 18.98
C LYS A 483 -17.55 17.40 19.41
N TYR A 484 -16.62 16.54 19.00
CA TYR A 484 -15.19 16.63 19.36
C TYR A 484 -14.53 17.83 18.71
N TYR A 485 -14.84 18.09 17.44
CA TYR A 485 -14.42 19.29 16.73
C TYR A 485 -14.90 20.58 17.41
N ASN A 486 -16.18 20.62 17.83
CA ASN A 486 -16.76 21.78 18.51
C ASN A 486 -16.17 21.98 19.91
N ASN A 487 -15.97 20.89 20.67
CA ASN A 487 -15.38 20.94 22.01
C ASN A 487 -13.98 21.53 21.99
N PHE A 488 -13.15 21.17 20.99
CA PHE A 488 -11.82 21.76 20.81
C PHE A 488 -11.89 23.30 20.78
N PHE A 489 -12.78 23.90 19.99
CA PHE A 489 -12.90 25.37 19.94
C PHE A 489 -13.48 25.99 21.22
N SER A 490 -14.26 25.24 21.97
CA SER A 490 -14.74 25.72 23.28
C SER A 490 -13.66 25.76 24.35
N SER A 491 -12.59 24.97 24.18
CA SER A 491 -11.44 24.94 25.11
C SER A 491 -10.32 25.92 24.72
N VAL A 492 -10.26 26.38 23.48
CA VAL A 492 -9.22 27.33 22.99
C VAL A 492 -9.67 28.79 23.07
N ASN A 493 -11.00 29.08 23.22
CA ASN A 493 -11.56 30.39 23.43
C ASN A 493 -11.61 30.71 24.95
#